data_71d543af6f785626a164f499a173c900
#
_entry.id   71d543af6f785626a164f499a173c900
#
_cell.length_a   1.000
_cell.length_b   1.000
_cell.length_c   1.000
_cell.angle_alpha   90.00
_cell.angle_beta   90.00
_cell.angle_gamma   90.00
#
_symmetry.space_group_name_H-M   'P 1'
#
loop_
_entity.id
_entity.type
_entity.pdbx_description
1 polymer ?
#
loop_
_entity_poly.entity_id
_entity_poly.type
_entity_poly.pdbx_seq_one_letter_code
_entity_poly.pdbx_strand_id
1 'polypeptide(L)'
;MRFSRRDFIATTAIGSASLALDLQGQSKPATGAAPSVNPPKKAVIISAANGYNYLDRGYAVLSGGGDTLDAVMQVITGPEDDPNDDSVGLGGLPNEDCVVELDACCMHGPTRMAGSVAGVRDIKNVSLLAKTVMEHTGHVMLVGEGAQKFGFVMGFPKENLLTERSRKTWQLWRETMSNDDWWGPGLASPKFKFPDTAFNVSEYYDERIKRMEKLAETIGIEPEFCMAAIERVLNPPSGTIHCSVVNEKGEMSGATTTSGLAWKLAGRAGDSPIIGAGSYTDQDVGSAGATGNGEENIKV
;
A
#
# COMPACT_ATOMS: atom_id res chain seq x y z
N MET A 1 -0.15 40.78 -25.78
CA MET A 1 0.75 41.23 -24.70
C MET A 1 1.68 40.10 -24.32
N ARG A 2 3.00 40.29 -24.40
CA ARG A 2 3.99 39.31 -23.93
C ARG A 2 4.35 39.68 -22.49
N PHE A 3 3.93 38.87 -21.54
CA PHE A 3 4.37 39.00 -20.14
C PHE A 3 5.86 38.62 -20.02
N SER A 4 6.64 39.47 -19.39
CA SER A 4 8.06 39.18 -19.10
C SER A 4 8.18 38.40 -17.82
N ARG A 5 9.32 37.69 -17.62
CA ARG A 5 9.62 36.97 -16.36
C ARG A 5 9.60 37.88 -15.14
N ARG A 6 9.91 39.18 -15.32
CA ARG A 6 9.87 40.17 -14.23
C ARG A 6 8.42 40.51 -13.84
N ASP A 7 7.50 40.60 -14.82
CA ASP A 7 6.07 40.87 -14.55
C ASP A 7 5.43 39.68 -13.79
N PHE A 8 5.84 38.42 -14.09
CA PHE A 8 5.40 37.26 -13.38
C PHE A 8 5.88 37.26 -11.91
N ILE A 9 7.15 37.55 -11.65
CA ILE A 9 7.73 37.61 -10.30
C ILE A 9 7.08 38.74 -9.48
N ALA A 10 6.84 39.92 -10.07
CA ALA A 10 6.19 41.02 -9.39
C ALA A 10 4.73 40.69 -9.01
N THR A 11 4.00 40.05 -9.92
CA THR A 11 2.58 39.67 -9.69
C THR A 11 2.48 38.57 -8.61
N THR A 12 3.42 37.62 -8.58
CA THR A 12 3.45 36.56 -7.57
C THR A 12 3.81 37.11 -6.19
N ALA A 13 4.76 38.05 -6.12
CA ALA A 13 5.13 38.68 -4.86
C ALA A 13 4.02 39.53 -4.23
N ILE A 14 3.23 40.22 -5.04
CA ILE A 14 2.07 41.02 -4.57
C ILE A 14 0.92 40.09 -4.16
N GLY A 15 0.69 38.99 -4.91
CA GLY A 15 -0.33 37.99 -4.57
C GLY A 15 -0.03 37.25 -3.27
N SER A 16 1.24 36.90 -3.02
CA SER A 16 1.64 36.24 -1.78
C SER A 16 1.61 37.15 -0.56
N ALA A 17 1.87 38.44 -0.73
CA ALA A 17 1.77 39.41 0.38
C ALA A 17 0.31 39.68 0.79
N SER A 18 -0.63 39.72 -0.16
CA SER A 18 -2.07 39.89 0.15
C SER A 18 -2.67 38.63 0.79
N LEU A 19 -2.28 37.43 0.35
CA LEU A 19 -2.69 36.17 0.99
C LEU A 19 -2.13 36.04 2.42
N ALA A 20 -0.89 36.47 2.67
CA ALA A 20 -0.29 36.43 3.99
C ALA A 20 -0.96 37.41 4.99
N LEU A 21 -1.48 38.54 4.51
CA LEU A 21 -2.21 39.51 5.33
C LEU A 21 -3.63 39.02 5.68
N ASP A 22 -4.32 38.33 4.79
CA ASP A 22 -5.64 37.75 5.07
C ASP A 22 -5.55 36.53 6.00
N LEU A 23 -4.46 35.76 5.97
CA LEU A 23 -4.23 34.62 6.86
C LEU A 23 -3.89 35.07 8.30
N GLN A 24 -3.33 36.25 8.51
CA GLN A 24 -3.08 36.80 9.86
C GLN A 24 -4.34 37.28 10.58
N GLY A 25 -5.43 37.52 9.83
CA GLY A 25 -6.71 38.01 10.40
C GLY A 25 -7.63 36.91 10.96
N GLN A 26 -7.39 35.62 10.66
CA GLN A 26 -8.32 34.54 11.04
C GLN A 26 -7.73 33.42 11.90
N SER A 27 -6.45 33.43 12.24
CA SER A 27 -5.90 32.50 13.22
C SER A 27 -6.05 33.06 14.64
N LYS A 28 -7.26 32.98 15.20
CA LYS A 28 -7.32 32.77 16.64
C LYS A 28 -6.65 31.41 16.87
N PRO A 29 -5.58 31.35 17.67
CA PRO A 29 -5.09 30.04 18.09
C PRO A 29 -6.26 29.36 18.77
N ALA A 30 -6.61 28.16 18.32
CA ALA A 30 -7.52 27.30 19.04
C ALA A 30 -6.87 27.06 20.42
N THR A 31 -7.31 27.79 21.42
CA THR A 31 -6.90 27.63 22.83
C THR A 31 -7.59 26.40 23.45
N GLY A 32 -7.94 25.41 22.65
CA GLY A 32 -8.27 24.08 23.13
C GLY A 32 -6.95 23.33 23.26
N ALA A 33 -6.56 22.95 24.49
CA ALA A 33 -5.54 21.92 24.65
C ALA A 33 -5.87 20.75 23.72
N ALA A 34 -4.88 20.30 22.94
CA ALA A 34 -5.07 19.07 22.14
C ALA A 34 -5.64 18.00 23.08
N PRO A 35 -6.62 17.19 22.65
CA PRO A 35 -7.17 16.16 23.49
C PRO A 35 -6.00 15.28 23.97
N SER A 36 -5.75 15.28 25.27
CA SER A 36 -4.72 14.42 25.85
C SER A 36 -5.21 12.99 25.71
N VAL A 37 -4.57 12.22 24.84
CA VAL A 37 -4.82 10.79 24.77
C VAL A 37 -4.31 10.19 26.08
N ASN A 38 -5.22 9.68 26.91
CA ASN A 38 -4.81 8.93 28.10
C ASN A 38 -4.11 7.65 27.63
N PRO A 39 -2.89 7.38 28.09
CA PRO A 39 -2.20 6.16 27.72
C PRO A 39 -3.02 4.94 28.15
N PRO A 40 -3.06 3.88 27.35
CA PRO A 40 -3.80 2.66 27.69
C PRO A 40 -3.16 1.99 28.91
N LYS A 41 -3.96 1.26 29.68
CA LYS A 41 -3.46 0.46 30.80
C LYS A 41 -2.57 -0.71 30.39
N LYS A 42 -2.66 -1.11 29.13
CA LYS A 42 -1.86 -2.16 28.48
C LYS A 42 -1.57 -1.75 27.05
N ALA A 43 -0.45 -2.23 26.54
CA ALA A 43 -0.14 -2.05 25.12
C ALA A 43 -1.24 -2.67 24.24
N VAL A 44 -1.52 -2.03 23.09
CA VAL A 44 -2.50 -2.48 22.10
C VAL A 44 -1.83 -2.57 20.74
N ILE A 45 -2.13 -3.65 20.02
CA ILE A 45 -1.76 -3.84 18.62
C ILE A 45 -3.03 -4.14 17.83
N ILE A 46 -3.17 -3.49 16.68
CA ILE A 46 -4.20 -3.81 15.69
C ILE A 46 -3.54 -4.00 14.34
N SER A 47 -4.03 -4.94 13.55
CA SER A 47 -3.57 -5.15 12.18
C SER A 47 -4.73 -5.55 11.26
N ALA A 48 -4.50 -5.46 9.95
CA ALA A 48 -5.34 -6.14 8.97
C ALA A 48 -5.31 -7.67 9.20
N ALA A 49 -6.27 -8.40 8.62
CA ALA A 49 -6.48 -9.82 8.91
C ALA A 49 -5.25 -10.70 8.65
N ASN A 50 -4.47 -10.41 7.62
CA ASN A 50 -3.25 -11.14 7.28
C ASN A 50 -2.11 -10.96 8.30
N GLY A 51 -2.17 -9.94 9.15
CA GLY A 51 -1.22 -9.77 10.27
C GLY A 51 -1.58 -10.55 11.53
N TYR A 52 -2.78 -11.17 11.60
CA TYR A 52 -3.28 -11.79 12.83
C TYR A 52 -2.32 -12.82 13.45
N ASN A 53 -1.77 -13.70 12.64
CA ASN A 53 -0.87 -14.77 13.09
C ASN A 53 0.49 -14.27 13.60
N TYR A 54 0.78 -12.99 13.44
CA TYR A 54 2.07 -12.38 13.78
C TYR A 54 1.96 -11.35 14.92
N LEU A 55 0.75 -11.09 15.44
CA LEU A 55 0.53 -10.11 16.52
C LEU A 55 1.36 -10.38 17.77
N ASP A 56 1.54 -11.65 18.14
CA ASP A 56 2.32 -12.05 19.32
C ASP A 56 3.79 -11.61 19.22
N ARG A 57 4.36 -11.57 18.01
CA ARG A 57 5.75 -11.09 17.80
C ARG A 57 5.88 -9.62 18.16
N GLY A 58 4.96 -8.77 17.69
CA GLY A 58 4.95 -7.35 18.03
C GLY A 58 4.61 -7.10 19.50
N TYR A 59 3.67 -7.87 20.05
CA TYR A 59 3.30 -7.76 21.46
C TYR A 59 4.46 -8.12 22.40
N ALA A 60 5.29 -9.08 22.03
CA ALA A 60 6.49 -9.43 22.79
C ALA A 60 7.49 -8.26 22.86
N VAL A 61 7.66 -7.50 21.76
CA VAL A 61 8.51 -6.29 21.75
C VAL A 61 7.96 -5.25 22.71
N LEU A 62 6.66 -4.94 22.65
CA LEU A 62 6.03 -3.93 23.52
C LEU A 62 6.08 -4.34 24.98
N SER A 63 5.81 -5.61 25.28
CA SER A 63 5.85 -6.15 26.65
C SER A 63 7.26 -6.13 27.25
N GLY A 64 8.28 -6.22 26.39
CA GLY A 64 9.70 -6.06 26.76
C GLY A 64 10.14 -4.60 26.90
N GLY A 65 9.23 -3.63 26.69
CA GLY A 65 9.55 -2.19 26.72
C GLY A 65 10.30 -1.70 25.46
N GLY A 66 10.23 -2.46 24.37
CA GLY A 66 10.84 -2.11 23.10
C GLY A 66 10.10 -0.99 22.36
N ASP A 67 10.69 -0.55 21.24
CA ASP A 67 10.18 0.52 20.41
C ASP A 67 8.87 0.16 19.70
N THR A 68 7.96 1.14 19.57
CA THR A 68 6.65 0.94 18.96
C THR A 68 6.72 0.63 17.47
N LEU A 69 7.64 1.26 16.73
CA LEU A 69 7.81 0.96 15.31
C LEU A 69 8.48 -0.41 15.08
N ASP A 70 9.41 -0.79 15.94
CA ASP A 70 9.99 -2.15 15.89
C ASP A 70 8.92 -3.22 16.14
N ALA A 71 7.99 -2.98 17.06
CA ALA A 71 6.84 -3.86 17.28
C ALA A 71 5.95 -3.99 16.03
N VAL A 72 5.67 -2.87 15.34
CA VAL A 72 4.95 -2.88 14.05
C VAL A 72 5.71 -3.71 13.03
N MET A 73 7.02 -3.51 12.88
CA MET A 73 7.85 -4.25 11.90
C MET A 73 7.82 -5.75 12.15
N GLN A 74 7.82 -6.22 13.41
CA GLN A 74 7.70 -7.64 13.73
C GLN A 74 6.38 -8.27 13.27
N VAL A 75 5.31 -7.48 13.18
CA VAL A 75 4.03 -7.95 12.68
C VAL A 75 4.00 -7.98 11.15
N ILE A 76 4.34 -6.85 10.50
CA ILE A 76 4.14 -6.69 9.06
C ILE A 76 5.14 -7.46 8.19
N THR A 77 6.35 -7.72 8.70
CA THR A 77 7.32 -8.58 8.01
C THR A 77 6.89 -10.04 7.95
N GLY A 78 5.98 -10.47 8.82
CA GLY A 78 5.44 -11.83 8.78
C GLY A 78 4.76 -12.17 7.46
N PRO A 79 3.73 -11.44 7.02
CA PRO A 79 3.14 -11.62 5.70
C PRO A 79 4.11 -11.30 4.54
N GLU A 80 5.01 -10.31 4.68
CA GLU A 80 6.02 -10.04 3.63
C GLU A 80 6.93 -11.25 3.36
N ASP A 81 7.17 -12.08 4.38
CA ASP A 81 8.00 -13.28 4.29
C ASP A 81 7.23 -14.54 3.87
N ASP A 82 5.90 -14.54 3.96
CA ASP A 82 5.06 -15.71 3.68
C ASP A 82 4.76 -15.83 2.18
N PRO A 83 5.31 -16.83 1.47
CA PRO A 83 5.06 -17.03 0.04
C PRO A 83 3.61 -17.42 -0.28
N ASN A 84 2.78 -17.70 0.73
CA ASN A 84 1.36 -18.00 0.57
C ASN A 84 0.47 -16.76 0.69
N ASP A 85 0.99 -15.64 1.20
CA ASP A 85 0.32 -14.34 1.16
C ASP A 85 0.62 -13.68 -0.19
N ASP A 86 -0.36 -13.69 -1.10
CA ASP A 86 -0.22 -13.15 -2.44
C ASP A 86 -0.52 -11.63 -2.52
N SER A 87 -0.64 -10.97 -1.36
CA SER A 87 -1.01 -9.57 -1.24
C SER A 87 0.14 -8.62 -0.91
N VAL A 88 1.25 -9.15 -0.39
CA VAL A 88 2.42 -8.38 0.05
C VAL A 88 3.71 -9.18 -0.21
N GLY A 89 4.87 -8.54 -0.22
CA GLY A 89 6.18 -9.17 -0.13
C GLY A 89 6.46 -10.31 -1.12
N LEU A 90 6.98 -11.42 -0.57
CA LEU A 90 7.32 -12.63 -1.34
C LEU A 90 6.04 -13.34 -1.80
N GLY A 91 5.89 -13.49 -3.12
CA GLY A 91 4.71 -14.13 -3.69
C GLY A 91 3.55 -13.18 -4.00
N GLY A 92 3.72 -11.90 -3.71
CA GLY A 92 2.74 -10.88 -4.09
C GLY A 92 2.37 -10.97 -5.56
N LEU A 93 1.07 -10.76 -5.88
CA LEU A 93 0.61 -10.80 -7.27
C LEU A 93 1.28 -9.71 -8.10
N PRO A 94 1.79 -10.05 -9.29
CA PRO A 94 2.59 -9.14 -10.09
C PRO A 94 1.74 -8.10 -10.83
N ASN A 95 2.41 -7.13 -11.41
CA ASN A 95 1.84 -6.19 -12.37
C ASN A 95 1.55 -6.87 -13.73
N GLU A 96 1.09 -6.09 -14.71
CA GLU A 96 0.78 -6.57 -16.07
C GLU A 96 1.94 -7.24 -16.80
N ASP A 97 3.17 -6.84 -16.46
CA ASP A 97 4.42 -7.34 -17.04
C ASP A 97 4.98 -8.56 -16.28
N CYS A 98 4.20 -9.17 -15.38
CA CYS A 98 4.63 -10.29 -14.53
C CYS A 98 5.79 -9.92 -13.58
N VAL A 99 5.83 -8.69 -13.10
CA VAL A 99 6.84 -8.19 -12.17
C VAL A 99 6.18 -7.81 -10.86
N VAL A 100 6.69 -8.32 -9.75
CA VAL A 100 6.24 -7.91 -8.41
C VAL A 100 6.82 -6.55 -8.08
N GLU A 101 5.95 -5.57 -7.83
CA GLU A 101 6.29 -4.22 -7.40
C GLU A 101 5.63 -3.95 -6.05
N LEU A 102 6.43 -3.55 -5.07
CA LEU A 102 6.01 -3.40 -3.69
C LEU A 102 6.07 -1.94 -3.24
N ASP A 103 5.13 -1.59 -2.36
CA ASP A 103 5.00 -0.26 -1.78
C ASP A 103 4.90 -0.38 -0.26
N ALA A 104 5.44 0.59 0.49
CA ALA A 104 5.28 0.67 1.93
C ALA A 104 5.44 2.08 2.47
N CYS A 105 4.83 2.35 3.61
CA CYS A 105 5.17 3.49 4.45
C CYS A 105 5.17 3.13 5.92
N CYS A 106 5.88 3.91 6.72
CA CYS A 106 5.86 3.82 8.17
C CYS A 106 5.91 5.21 8.80
N MET A 107 5.36 5.32 10.01
CA MET A 107 5.40 6.52 10.83
C MET A 107 5.74 6.16 12.27
N HIS A 108 6.70 6.88 12.84
CA HIS A 108 7.12 6.75 14.22
C HIS A 108 6.65 7.97 15.02
N GLY A 109 5.59 7.81 15.81
CA GLY A 109 4.97 8.89 16.57
C GLY A 109 5.92 9.60 17.54
N PRO A 110 6.72 8.89 18.35
CA PRO A 110 7.62 9.52 19.31
C PRO A 110 8.60 10.53 18.69
N THR A 111 9.11 10.26 17.50
CA THR A 111 10.03 11.18 16.78
C THR A 111 9.34 12.03 15.73
N ARG A 112 8.05 11.77 15.44
CA ARG A 112 7.28 12.43 14.37
C ARG A 112 7.95 12.31 13.01
N MET A 113 8.67 11.21 12.80
CA MET A 113 9.35 10.88 11.54
C MET A 113 8.52 9.88 10.74
N ALA A 114 8.74 9.89 9.42
CA ALA A 114 8.09 8.99 8.48
C ALA A 114 9.08 8.53 7.39
N GLY A 115 8.83 7.34 6.85
CA GLY A 115 9.55 6.81 5.71
C GLY A 115 8.62 6.08 4.75
N SER A 116 8.96 6.08 3.47
CA SER A 116 8.10 5.52 2.44
C SER A 116 8.92 5.06 1.24
N VAL A 117 8.44 4.00 0.59
CA VAL A 117 8.97 3.51 -0.69
C VAL A 117 7.83 3.05 -1.60
N ALA A 118 7.98 3.26 -2.91
CA ALA A 118 7.00 2.83 -3.90
C ALA A 118 7.66 2.22 -5.14
N GLY A 119 6.98 1.24 -5.76
CA GLY A 119 7.44 0.58 -6.98
C GLY A 119 8.77 -0.15 -6.82
N VAL A 120 9.05 -0.70 -5.64
CA VAL A 120 10.29 -1.42 -5.34
C VAL A 120 10.21 -2.84 -5.86
N ARG A 121 11.27 -3.30 -6.50
CA ARG A 121 11.44 -4.66 -7.03
C ARG A 121 12.58 -5.36 -6.30
N ASP A 122 12.57 -6.69 -6.31
CA ASP A 122 13.69 -7.55 -5.85
C ASP A 122 14.06 -7.39 -4.35
N ILE A 123 13.25 -6.71 -3.54
CA ILE A 123 13.41 -6.59 -2.08
C ILE A 123 12.06 -6.91 -1.43
N LYS A 124 11.96 -8.00 -0.67
CA LYS A 124 10.67 -8.44 -0.12
C LYS A 124 10.19 -7.60 1.07
N ASN A 125 11.10 -7.22 1.98
CA ASN A 125 10.76 -6.48 3.19
C ASN A 125 10.81 -4.97 2.95
N VAL A 126 9.89 -4.47 2.15
CA VAL A 126 9.83 -3.04 1.78
C VAL A 126 9.37 -2.16 2.95
N SER A 127 8.70 -2.72 3.95
CA SER A 127 8.39 -2.04 5.19
C SER A 127 9.67 -1.68 5.97
N LEU A 128 10.64 -2.61 6.07
CA LEU A 128 11.94 -2.33 6.64
C LEU A 128 12.75 -1.34 5.80
N LEU A 129 12.60 -1.39 4.46
CA LEU A 129 13.24 -0.41 3.59
C LEU A 129 12.66 1.00 3.81
N ALA A 130 11.34 1.14 3.98
CA ALA A 130 10.70 2.40 4.33
C ALA A 130 11.22 2.94 5.69
N LYS A 131 11.35 2.07 6.70
CA LYS A 131 11.96 2.41 7.99
C LYS A 131 13.41 2.86 7.81
N THR A 132 14.18 2.17 6.97
CA THR A 132 15.59 2.54 6.67
C THR A 132 15.70 3.90 6.00
N VAL A 133 14.77 4.24 5.08
CA VAL A 133 14.71 5.61 4.50
C VAL A 133 14.51 6.66 5.60
N MET A 134 13.58 6.41 6.53
CA MET A 134 13.29 7.30 7.65
C MET A 134 14.51 7.50 8.56
N GLU A 135 15.21 6.41 8.90
CA GLU A 135 16.28 6.43 9.91
C GLU A 135 17.63 6.93 9.36
N HIS A 136 17.90 6.70 8.09
CA HIS A 136 19.23 6.91 7.52
C HIS A 136 19.30 8.05 6.49
N THR A 137 18.20 8.74 6.23
CA THR A 137 18.18 9.87 5.27
C THR A 137 17.39 11.05 5.80
N GLY A 138 17.54 12.20 5.15
CA GLY A 138 16.64 13.35 5.35
C GLY A 138 15.41 13.32 4.42
N HIS A 139 15.21 12.23 3.69
CA HIS A 139 14.06 12.08 2.79
C HIS A 139 12.94 11.31 3.47
N VAL A 140 11.69 11.59 3.05
CA VAL A 140 10.54 10.82 3.49
C VAL A 140 10.22 9.70 2.50
N MET A 141 10.41 9.90 1.19
CA MET A 141 10.01 8.94 0.18
C MET A 141 11.09 8.73 -0.90
N LEU A 142 11.37 7.47 -1.19
CA LEU A 142 12.14 7.03 -2.36
C LEU A 142 11.28 6.11 -3.24
N VAL A 143 11.48 6.14 -4.57
CA VAL A 143 10.63 5.36 -5.49
C VAL A 143 11.46 4.59 -6.52
N GLY A 144 10.88 3.47 -7.01
CA GLY A 144 11.38 2.69 -8.14
C GLY A 144 12.84 2.28 -8.00
N GLU A 145 13.59 2.41 -9.09
CA GLU A 145 15.01 2.01 -9.16
C GLU A 145 15.90 2.74 -8.14
N GLY A 146 15.55 4.00 -7.81
CA GLY A 146 16.27 4.77 -6.78
C GLY A 146 16.13 4.16 -5.40
N ALA A 147 14.92 3.79 -5.01
CA ALA A 147 14.65 3.09 -3.74
C ALA A 147 15.34 1.72 -3.70
N GLN A 148 15.28 0.96 -4.79
CA GLN A 148 15.91 -0.34 -4.91
C GLN A 148 17.43 -0.25 -4.76
N LYS A 149 18.10 0.68 -5.45
CA LYS A 149 19.53 0.92 -5.33
C LYS A 149 19.93 1.31 -3.91
N PHE A 150 19.17 2.19 -3.28
CA PHE A 150 19.37 2.56 -1.88
C PHE A 150 19.29 1.33 -0.98
N GLY A 151 18.26 0.48 -1.15
CA GLY A 151 18.10 -0.76 -0.39
C GLY A 151 19.32 -1.68 -0.51
N PHE A 152 19.83 -1.90 -1.72
CA PHE A 152 21.04 -2.73 -1.91
C PHE A 152 22.28 -2.13 -1.24
N VAL A 153 22.46 -0.81 -1.29
CA VAL A 153 23.53 -0.12 -0.56
C VAL A 153 23.40 -0.29 0.94
N MET A 154 22.18 -0.31 1.46
CA MET A 154 21.88 -0.54 2.89
C MET A 154 21.93 -2.02 3.30
N GLY A 155 22.25 -2.93 2.37
CA GLY A 155 22.47 -4.34 2.67
C GLY A 155 21.25 -5.23 2.50
N PHE A 156 20.14 -4.74 1.95
CA PHE A 156 18.99 -5.59 1.63
C PHE A 156 19.37 -6.60 0.55
N PRO A 157 18.99 -7.88 0.70
CA PRO A 157 19.29 -8.90 -0.30
C PRO A 157 18.46 -8.67 -1.57
N LYS A 158 19.05 -9.07 -2.71
CA LYS A 158 18.30 -9.17 -3.96
C LYS A 158 17.61 -10.53 -4.03
N GLU A 159 16.28 -10.54 -4.11
CA GLU A 159 15.45 -11.74 -4.11
C GLU A 159 14.48 -11.75 -5.29
N ASN A 160 14.20 -12.94 -5.84
CA ASN A 160 13.11 -13.09 -6.80
C ASN A 160 11.80 -13.20 -6.01
N LEU A 161 10.94 -12.21 -6.12
CA LEU A 161 9.67 -12.13 -5.39
C LEU A 161 8.55 -12.91 -6.06
N LEU A 162 8.68 -13.22 -7.35
CA LEU A 162 7.67 -13.92 -8.12
C LEU A 162 7.74 -15.43 -7.85
N THR A 163 6.77 -15.95 -7.12
CA THR A 163 6.62 -17.38 -6.92
C THR A 163 6.03 -18.05 -8.17
N GLU A 164 6.25 -19.36 -8.30
CA GLU A 164 5.65 -20.14 -9.41
C GLU A 164 4.11 -20.08 -9.38
N ARG A 165 3.53 -20.05 -8.18
CA ARG A 165 2.09 -19.90 -7.98
C ARG A 165 1.59 -18.55 -8.52
N SER A 166 2.23 -17.44 -8.13
CA SER A 166 1.85 -16.10 -8.59
C SER A 166 2.06 -15.95 -10.10
N ARG A 167 3.14 -16.54 -10.63
CA ARG A 167 3.41 -16.55 -12.07
C ARG A 167 2.32 -17.30 -12.87
N LYS A 168 1.91 -18.50 -12.43
CA LYS A 168 0.85 -19.27 -13.07
C LYS A 168 -0.50 -18.56 -12.98
N THR A 169 -0.81 -17.91 -11.85
CA THR A 169 -2.03 -17.12 -11.69
C THR A 169 -2.03 -15.92 -12.64
N TRP A 170 -0.89 -15.23 -12.78
CA TRP A 170 -0.72 -14.17 -13.77
C TRP A 170 -0.93 -14.70 -15.21
N GLN A 171 -0.37 -15.87 -15.53
CA GLN A 171 -0.54 -16.48 -16.84
C GLN A 171 -2.02 -16.80 -17.13
N LEU A 172 -2.74 -17.34 -16.14
CA LEU A 172 -4.18 -17.58 -16.25
C LEU A 172 -4.94 -16.27 -16.54
N TRP A 173 -4.63 -15.19 -15.79
CA TRP A 173 -5.18 -13.86 -16.07
C TRP A 173 -4.87 -13.41 -17.50
N ARG A 174 -3.59 -13.47 -17.89
CA ARG A 174 -3.12 -13.00 -19.20
C ARG A 174 -3.81 -13.70 -20.36
N GLU A 175 -3.99 -15.01 -20.28
CA GLU A 175 -4.66 -15.84 -21.30
C GLU A 175 -6.20 -15.66 -21.32
N THR A 176 -6.77 -15.18 -20.23
CA THR A 176 -8.21 -14.95 -20.10
C THR A 176 -8.60 -13.48 -20.13
N MET A 177 -7.63 -12.58 -20.39
CA MET A 177 -7.90 -11.14 -20.54
C MET A 177 -9.07 -10.91 -21.46
N SER A 178 -10.03 -10.14 -20.94
CA SER A 178 -11.19 -9.68 -21.69
C SER A 178 -11.22 -8.15 -21.65
N ASN A 179 -12.23 -7.55 -22.28
CA ASN A 179 -12.48 -6.12 -22.19
C ASN A 179 -12.92 -5.67 -20.78
N ASP A 180 -13.05 -6.61 -19.85
CA ASP A 180 -13.47 -6.41 -18.46
C ASP A 180 -12.28 -6.46 -17.48
N ASP A 181 -11.06 -6.31 -17.97
CA ASP A 181 -9.89 -6.21 -17.10
C ASP A 181 -9.91 -4.92 -16.27
N TRP A 182 -9.21 -4.97 -15.14
CA TRP A 182 -9.14 -3.90 -14.14
C TRP A 182 -8.39 -2.64 -14.58
N TRP A 183 -7.96 -2.56 -15.80
CA TRP A 183 -7.38 -1.34 -16.33
C TRP A 183 -8.39 -0.21 -16.45
N GLY A 184 -9.62 -0.53 -16.10
CA GLY A 184 -10.75 0.37 -15.97
C GLY A 184 -10.86 1.35 -17.10
N PRO A 185 -12.04 1.56 -17.61
CA PRO A 185 -12.19 2.70 -18.48
C PRO A 185 -12.07 3.93 -17.60
N GLY A 186 -11.06 4.73 -17.81
CA GLY A 186 -11.12 6.11 -17.37
C GLY A 186 -12.46 6.72 -17.84
N LEU A 187 -12.91 7.79 -17.23
CA LEU A 187 -14.18 8.47 -17.54
C LEU A 187 -14.41 8.73 -19.03
N ALA A 188 -13.38 8.67 -19.86
CA ALA A 188 -13.43 8.86 -21.31
C ALA A 188 -13.79 7.59 -22.11
N SER A 189 -13.88 6.42 -21.46
CA SER A 189 -14.15 5.18 -22.20
C SER A 189 -15.64 5.01 -22.49
N PRO A 190 -16.06 4.80 -23.75
CA PRO A 190 -17.44 4.49 -24.09
C PRO A 190 -17.88 3.09 -23.64
N LYS A 191 -16.98 2.27 -23.07
CA LYS A 191 -17.22 0.87 -22.68
C LYS A 191 -18.02 0.68 -21.40
N PHE A 192 -18.37 1.73 -20.66
CA PHE A 192 -19.21 1.66 -19.46
C PHE A 192 -20.71 1.52 -19.73
N LYS A 193 -21.12 1.27 -20.94
CA LYS A 193 -22.51 0.88 -21.20
C LYS A 193 -22.62 -0.62 -20.99
N PHE A 194 -23.25 -1.01 -19.88
CA PHE A 194 -23.79 -2.36 -19.77
C PHE A 194 -24.62 -2.65 -21.02
N PRO A 195 -24.44 -3.80 -21.67
CA PRO A 195 -25.32 -4.15 -22.78
C PRO A 195 -26.77 -4.18 -22.30
N ASP A 196 -27.65 -3.44 -22.96
CA ASP A 196 -29.10 -3.35 -22.69
C ASP A 196 -29.86 -4.67 -22.97
N THR A 197 -29.15 -5.77 -23.15
CA THR A 197 -29.74 -7.09 -23.42
C THR A 197 -29.79 -7.91 -22.14
N ALA A 198 -30.89 -8.59 -21.90
CA ALA A 198 -31.09 -9.58 -20.86
C ALA A 198 -30.04 -10.72 -21.02
N PHE A 199 -28.84 -10.47 -20.52
CA PHE A 199 -27.75 -11.42 -20.52
C PHE A 199 -27.96 -12.36 -19.33
N ASN A 200 -27.96 -13.67 -19.58
CA ASN A 200 -28.00 -14.63 -18.48
C ASN A 200 -26.62 -14.67 -17.82
N VAL A 201 -26.44 -13.80 -16.84
CA VAL A 201 -25.18 -13.60 -16.10
C VAL A 201 -24.66 -14.93 -15.54
N SER A 202 -25.54 -15.78 -15.01
CA SER A 202 -25.16 -17.07 -14.42
C SER A 202 -24.55 -18.02 -15.42
N GLU A 203 -25.17 -18.20 -16.58
CA GLU A 203 -24.72 -19.12 -17.64
C GLU A 203 -23.36 -18.67 -18.24
N TYR A 204 -23.18 -17.36 -18.40
CA TYR A 204 -21.91 -16.77 -18.86
C TYR A 204 -20.77 -17.00 -17.86
N TYR A 205 -21.04 -16.81 -16.56
CA TYR A 205 -20.03 -17.09 -15.54
C TYR A 205 -19.65 -18.56 -15.48
N ASP A 206 -20.62 -19.46 -15.58
CA ASP A 206 -20.37 -20.90 -15.54
C ASP A 206 -19.52 -21.37 -16.73
N GLU A 207 -19.77 -20.87 -17.94
CA GLU A 207 -18.96 -21.16 -19.11
C GLU A 207 -17.56 -20.60 -19.02
N ARG A 208 -17.43 -19.35 -18.50
CA ARG A 208 -16.15 -18.70 -18.27
C ARG A 208 -15.31 -19.48 -17.27
N ILE A 209 -15.89 -19.90 -16.15
CA ILE A 209 -15.19 -20.71 -15.13
C ILE A 209 -14.71 -22.03 -15.72
N LYS A 210 -15.55 -22.79 -16.42
CA LYS A 210 -15.16 -24.05 -17.07
C LYS A 210 -14.00 -23.87 -18.06
N ARG A 211 -14.01 -22.76 -18.81
CA ARG A 211 -12.90 -22.43 -19.71
C ARG A 211 -11.61 -22.16 -18.96
N MET A 212 -11.71 -21.44 -17.84
CA MET A 212 -10.56 -21.12 -16.98
C MET A 212 -10.01 -22.36 -16.28
N GLU A 213 -10.86 -23.28 -15.82
CA GLU A 213 -10.45 -24.57 -15.24
C GLU A 213 -9.61 -25.39 -16.24
N LYS A 214 -10.09 -25.54 -17.48
CA LYS A 214 -9.35 -26.24 -18.53
C LYS A 214 -8.02 -25.57 -18.86
N LEU A 215 -7.99 -24.24 -18.86
CA LEU A 215 -6.77 -23.48 -19.10
C LEU A 215 -5.80 -23.62 -17.93
N ALA A 216 -6.30 -23.57 -16.69
CA ALA A 216 -5.51 -23.76 -15.48
C ALA A 216 -4.80 -25.13 -15.48
N GLU A 217 -5.49 -26.19 -15.88
CA GLU A 217 -4.91 -27.51 -16.06
C GLU A 217 -3.80 -27.49 -17.13
N THR A 218 -4.02 -26.82 -18.28
CA THR A 218 -3.04 -26.68 -19.35
C THR A 218 -1.79 -25.93 -18.91
N ILE A 219 -1.95 -24.89 -18.08
CA ILE A 219 -0.86 -24.10 -17.50
C ILE A 219 -0.11 -24.90 -16.41
N GLY A 220 -0.73 -25.98 -15.90
CA GLY A 220 -0.20 -26.81 -14.83
C GLY A 220 -0.38 -26.20 -13.45
N ILE A 221 -1.51 -25.50 -13.23
CA ILE A 221 -1.94 -25.12 -11.87
C ILE A 221 -2.39 -26.38 -11.16
N GLU A 222 -1.89 -26.61 -9.96
CA GLU A 222 -2.25 -27.76 -9.15
C GLU A 222 -3.77 -27.74 -8.84
N PRO A 223 -4.47 -28.90 -8.90
CA PRO A 223 -5.93 -28.96 -8.77
C PRO A 223 -6.48 -28.28 -7.50
N GLU A 224 -5.77 -28.41 -6.38
CA GLU A 224 -6.13 -27.80 -5.11
C GLU A 224 -6.05 -26.26 -5.11
N PHE A 225 -5.29 -25.66 -6.03
CA PHE A 225 -5.16 -24.21 -6.18
C PHE A 225 -5.97 -23.64 -7.34
N CYS A 226 -6.57 -24.51 -8.18
CA CYS A 226 -7.27 -24.10 -9.40
C CYS A 226 -8.35 -23.04 -9.12
N MET A 227 -9.27 -23.35 -8.21
CA MET A 227 -10.36 -22.42 -7.85
C MET A 227 -9.84 -21.13 -7.22
N ALA A 228 -8.79 -21.22 -6.38
CA ALA A 228 -8.19 -20.02 -5.79
C ALA A 228 -7.52 -19.13 -6.84
N ALA A 229 -6.87 -19.70 -7.86
CA ALA A 229 -6.29 -18.93 -8.97
C ALA A 229 -7.39 -18.27 -9.82
N ILE A 230 -8.47 -19.00 -10.13
CA ILE A 230 -9.63 -18.45 -10.84
C ILE A 230 -10.25 -17.28 -10.06
N GLU A 231 -10.43 -17.45 -8.76
CA GLU A 231 -10.96 -16.39 -7.88
C GLU A 231 -10.07 -15.15 -7.91
N ARG A 232 -8.72 -15.28 -7.88
CA ARG A 232 -7.79 -14.14 -8.00
C ARG A 232 -7.90 -13.43 -9.34
N VAL A 233 -8.23 -14.16 -10.40
CA VAL A 233 -8.40 -13.57 -11.74
C VAL A 233 -9.74 -12.85 -11.87
N LEU A 234 -10.81 -13.44 -11.33
CA LEU A 234 -12.17 -12.86 -11.40
C LEU A 234 -12.38 -11.72 -10.41
N ASN A 235 -11.82 -11.87 -9.20
CA ASN A 235 -11.92 -10.92 -8.10
C ASN A 235 -10.49 -10.65 -7.54
N PRO A 236 -9.67 -9.88 -8.26
CA PRO A 236 -8.31 -9.61 -7.82
C PRO A 236 -8.28 -9.04 -6.41
N PRO A 237 -7.50 -9.61 -5.49
CA PRO A 237 -7.42 -9.09 -4.13
C PRO A 237 -6.81 -7.69 -4.14
N SER A 238 -7.38 -6.79 -3.38
CA SER A 238 -6.76 -5.54 -2.97
C SER A 238 -6.01 -5.81 -1.66
N GLY A 239 -4.92 -6.58 -1.76
CA GLY A 239 -4.20 -7.03 -0.58
C GLY A 239 -3.25 -5.96 -0.04
N THR A 240 -3.34 -5.71 1.25
CA THR A 240 -2.50 -4.77 1.97
C THR A 240 -2.47 -5.21 3.43
N ILE A 241 -1.35 -5.08 4.11
CA ILE A 241 -1.35 -5.12 5.57
C ILE A 241 -1.11 -3.71 6.11
N HIS A 242 -1.93 -3.32 7.08
CA HIS A 242 -1.66 -2.21 7.99
C HIS A 242 -1.52 -2.75 9.41
N CYS A 243 -0.59 -2.19 10.17
CA CYS A 243 -0.47 -2.43 11.61
C CYS A 243 -0.22 -1.10 12.33
N SER A 244 -0.95 -0.89 13.42
CA SER A 244 -0.73 0.21 14.36
C SER A 244 -0.59 -0.32 15.77
N VAL A 245 0.25 0.34 16.56
CA VAL A 245 0.48 0.00 17.97
C VAL A 245 0.44 1.23 18.85
N VAL A 246 0.07 1.02 20.11
CA VAL A 246 0.25 1.98 21.19
C VAL A 246 0.77 1.24 22.42
N ASN A 247 1.82 1.77 23.04
CA ASN A 247 2.38 1.20 24.27
C ASN A 247 1.75 1.84 25.53
N GLU A 248 2.13 1.36 26.72
CA GLU A 248 1.62 1.85 28.01
C GLU A 248 2.01 3.32 28.33
N LYS A 249 2.97 3.88 27.60
CA LYS A 249 3.36 5.30 27.70
C LYS A 249 2.50 6.19 26.80
N GLY A 250 1.66 5.60 25.94
CA GLY A 250 0.90 6.31 24.91
C GLY A 250 1.70 6.61 23.63
N GLU A 251 2.90 6.06 23.50
CA GLU A 251 3.69 6.17 22.27
C GLU A 251 3.07 5.30 21.18
N MET A 252 2.93 5.84 19.96
CA MET A 252 2.25 5.19 18.84
C MET A 252 3.13 5.11 17.62
N SER A 253 2.95 4.05 16.83
CA SER A 253 3.55 3.90 15.50
C SER A 253 2.63 3.11 14.59
N GLY A 254 2.78 3.30 13.29
CA GLY A 254 2.02 2.55 12.28
C GLY A 254 2.82 2.36 11.00
N ALA A 255 2.47 1.31 10.26
CA ALA A 255 3.02 1.06 8.94
C ALA A 255 2.05 0.28 8.06
N THR A 256 2.21 0.46 6.77
CA THR A 256 1.42 -0.20 5.72
C THR A 256 2.36 -0.71 4.64
N THR A 257 2.11 -1.94 4.15
CA THR A 257 2.87 -2.55 3.03
C THR A 257 1.94 -3.33 2.12
N THR A 258 2.28 -3.41 0.84
CA THR A 258 1.43 -4.02 -0.20
C THR A 258 2.22 -4.40 -1.45
N SER A 259 1.70 -5.37 -2.21
CA SER A 259 2.05 -5.56 -3.63
C SER A 259 1.14 -4.75 -4.57
N GLY A 260 0.22 -3.96 -4.03
CA GLY A 260 -0.73 -3.16 -4.79
C GLY A 260 -1.88 -3.98 -5.38
N LEU A 261 -2.56 -3.42 -6.38
CA LEU A 261 -3.55 -4.17 -7.16
C LEU A 261 -2.87 -5.22 -8.02
N ALA A 262 -3.43 -6.44 -8.05
CA ALA A 262 -3.00 -7.46 -8.99
C ALA A 262 -3.17 -6.94 -10.43
N TRP A 263 -2.21 -7.28 -11.29
CA TRP A 263 -2.25 -6.93 -12.73
C TRP A 263 -2.21 -5.43 -13.02
N LYS A 264 -1.88 -4.60 -12.04
CA LYS A 264 -1.74 -3.16 -12.18
C LYS A 264 -0.82 -2.78 -13.34
N LEU A 265 -1.00 -1.60 -13.89
CA LEU A 265 -0.02 -1.01 -14.82
C LEU A 265 1.33 -0.90 -14.12
N ALA A 266 2.42 -1.18 -14.85
CA ALA A 266 3.77 -1.03 -14.31
C ALA A 266 4.00 0.40 -13.80
N GLY A 267 4.50 0.51 -12.57
CA GLY A 267 4.71 1.80 -11.91
C GLY A 267 3.48 2.41 -11.22
N ARG A 268 2.31 1.75 -11.23
CA ARG A 268 1.16 2.19 -10.43
C ARG A 268 1.48 2.03 -8.94
N ALA A 269 1.38 3.10 -8.19
CA ALA A 269 1.35 3.12 -6.73
C ALA A 269 -0.07 3.46 -6.23
N GLY A 270 -0.54 2.76 -5.20
CA GLY A 270 -1.79 3.05 -4.51
C GLY A 270 -1.58 3.99 -3.32
N ASP A 271 -2.46 3.86 -2.34
CA ASP A 271 -2.44 4.63 -1.09
C ASP A 271 -1.29 4.24 -0.15
N SER A 272 -0.89 2.95 -0.15
CA SER A 272 -0.01 2.37 0.86
C SER A 272 1.33 3.09 1.06
N PRO A 273 2.00 3.65 0.03
CA PRO A 273 3.24 4.42 0.23
C PRO A 273 2.98 5.89 0.59
N ILE A 274 1.73 6.35 0.58
CA ILE A 274 1.39 7.77 0.75
C ILE A 274 1.04 8.03 2.22
N ILE A 275 1.89 8.82 2.89
CA ILE A 275 1.63 9.31 4.23
C ILE A 275 0.35 10.14 4.22
N GLY A 276 -0.60 9.79 5.09
CA GLY A 276 -1.92 10.42 5.15
C GLY A 276 -3.02 9.71 4.33
N ALA A 277 -2.65 8.76 3.46
CA ALA A 277 -3.62 7.92 2.74
C ALA A 277 -3.54 6.46 3.21
N GLY A 278 -2.40 5.78 3.00
CA GLY A 278 -2.23 4.38 3.43
C GLY A 278 -2.00 4.23 4.92
N SER A 279 -1.34 5.19 5.54
CA SER A 279 -1.12 5.26 6.99
C SER A 279 -0.93 6.69 7.44
N TYR A 280 -1.46 7.00 8.63
CA TYR A 280 -1.19 8.25 9.33
C TYR A 280 -1.11 8.01 10.82
N THR A 281 -0.06 8.51 11.46
CA THR A 281 0.13 8.46 12.91
C THR A 281 0.47 9.85 13.43
N ASP A 282 -0.38 10.35 14.28
CA ASP A 282 -0.15 11.57 15.07
C ASP A 282 -0.03 11.18 16.54
N GLN A 283 1.15 11.42 17.14
CA GLN A 283 1.47 11.03 18.51
C GLN A 283 0.49 11.60 19.55
N ASP A 284 -0.12 12.74 19.26
CA ASP A 284 -1.01 13.43 20.19
C ASP A 284 -2.48 13.06 19.97
N VAL A 285 -2.82 12.38 18.88
CA VAL A 285 -4.20 12.11 18.46
C VAL A 285 -4.49 10.63 18.31
N GLY A 286 -3.71 9.91 17.49
CA GLY A 286 -3.95 8.51 17.19
C GLY A 286 -3.25 8.01 15.93
N SER A 287 -3.50 6.75 15.60
CA SER A 287 -2.98 6.10 14.39
C SER A 287 -4.13 5.50 13.58
N ALA A 288 -4.07 5.66 12.28
CA ALA A 288 -5.03 5.12 11.33
C ALA A 288 -4.30 4.55 10.10
N GLY A 289 -4.89 3.53 9.50
CA GLY A 289 -4.41 2.97 8.25
C GLY A 289 -5.55 2.51 7.37
N ALA A 290 -5.28 2.48 6.08
CA ALA A 290 -6.21 2.04 5.06
C ALA A 290 -5.71 0.78 4.36
N THR A 291 -6.64 -0.09 3.99
CA THR A 291 -6.42 -1.26 3.14
C THR A 291 -7.57 -1.33 2.13
N GLY A 292 -7.36 -2.00 1.02
CA GLY A 292 -8.40 -2.13 0.00
C GLY A 292 -8.07 -1.40 -1.29
N ASN A 293 -9.06 -0.70 -1.88
CA ASN A 293 -8.86 0.03 -3.13
C ASN A 293 -8.14 1.35 -2.88
N GLY A 294 -6.84 1.39 -3.27
CA GLY A 294 -5.98 2.54 -3.06
C GLY A 294 -6.46 3.81 -3.74
N GLU A 295 -7.09 3.70 -4.91
CA GLU A 295 -7.63 4.84 -5.65
C GLU A 295 -8.76 5.54 -4.91
N GLU A 296 -9.56 4.80 -4.16
CA GLU A 296 -10.62 5.39 -3.33
C GLU A 296 -10.03 6.04 -2.07
N ASN A 297 -9.03 5.41 -1.47
CA ASN A 297 -8.36 5.94 -0.27
C ASN A 297 -7.58 7.24 -0.54
N ILE A 298 -7.05 7.43 -1.75
CA ILE A 298 -6.30 8.64 -2.12
C ILE A 298 -7.21 9.85 -2.37
N LYS A 299 -8.48 9.62 -2.75
CA LYS A 299 -9.42 10.67 -3.14
C LYS A 299 -10.04 11.43 -1.95
N VAL A 300 -9.88 11.00 -0.74
CA VAL A 300 -10.49 11.61 0.46
C VAL A 300 -9.54 12.54 1.21
#